data_132551538685479e72a6b0ba915ebe8b
#
_entry.id   132551538685479e72a6b0ba915ebe8b
#
_cell.length_a   1.000
_cell.length_b   1.000
_cell.length_c   1.000
_cell.angle_alpha   90.00
_cell.angle_beta   90.00
_cell.angle_gamma   90.00
#
_symmetry.space_group_name_H-M   'P 1'
#
loop_
_entity.id
_entity.type
_entity.pdbx_description
1 polymer ?
#
loop_
_entity_poly.entity_id
_entity_poly.type
_entity_poly.pdbx_seq_one_letter_code
_entity_poly.pdbx_strand_id
1 'polypeptide(L)'
;LEAGSALSGNDNTSAQPEVLVAIGGLAESLGAADITEIEFITTAFDKSDGGTLQVRVRFNEPVDVDTSGGTPTLTVVNDTNANHSLSYASGTGTNELVFSLTIAAGNAATDADDVLSIGANAIALNSGTIKDAGTSDNATITNAASIGTAAGTITVTA
;
A
#
# COMPACT_ATOMS: atom_id res chain seq x y z
N LEU A 1 24.77 -17.35 -27.81
CA LEU A 1 24.71 -17.28 -28.22
C LEU A 1 24.95 -17.09 -29.05
N GLU A 2 25.28 -17.20 -29.38
CA GLU A 2 25.62 -16.93 -30.17
C GLU A 2 25.08 -16.47 -30.81
N ALA A 3 24.94 -15.99 -30.74
CA ALA A 3 24.46 -15.59 -31.17
C ALA A 3 23.93 -15.97 -31.74
N GLY A 4 23.75 -16.45 -31.41
CA GLY A 4 23.25 -16.86 -31.53
C GLY A 4 23.16 -17.50 -31.05
N SER A 5 23.38 -17.77 -30.52
CA SER A 5 23.38 -18.35 -29.91
C SER A 5 23.23 -18.22 -28.94
N ALA A 6 22.77 -18.00 -28.65
CA ALA A 6 22.71 -17.92 -27.84
C ALA A 6 23.06 -17.99 -26.96
N LEU A 7 23.05 -17.83 -26.56
CA LEU A 7 23.56 -17.86 -25.70
C LEU A 7 24.12 -18.92 -25.57
N SER A 8 24.49 -19.32 -26.17
CA SER A 8 25.07 -20.17 -26.23
C SER A 8 26.05 -20.18 -25.86
N GLY A 9 26.17 -19.88 -25.42
CA GLY A 9 26.85 -19.85 -25.07
C GLY A 9 27.39 -19.38 -24.62
N ASN A 10 27.72 -19.29 -24.54
CA ASN A 10 28.16 -18.62 -24.07
C ASN A 10 28.99 -17.88 -24.11
N ASP A 11 29.24 -17.84 -24.58
CA ASP A 11 29.79 -16.74 -24.67
C ASP A 11 29.23 -15.73 -23.83
N ASN A 12 29.73 -15.53 -22.86
CA ASN A 12 29.18 -14.82 -21.83
C ASN A 12 29.15 -13.38 -21.94
N THR A 13 30.06 -12.77 -22.62
CA THR A 13 30.12 -11.33 -22.73
C THR A 13 28.96 -10.76 -23.53
N SER A 14 28.55 -11.49 -24.55
CA SER A 14 27.38 -11.10 -25.29
C SER A 14 26.13 -11.39 -24.56
N ALA A 15 26.14 -12.44 -23.78
CA ALA A 15 24.95 -12.85 -23.04
C ALA A 15 24.61 -11.91 -21.90
N GLN A 16 25.59 -11.23 -21.35
CA GLN A 16 25.35 -10.36 -20.22
C GLN A 16 24.33 -9.24 -20.48
N PRO A 17 24.42 -8.49 -21.56
CA PRO A 17 23.39 -7.50 -21.85
C PRO A 17 22.01 -8.13 -22.06
N GLU A 18 21.99 -9.31 -22.68
CA GLU A 18 20.75 -10.02 -22.91
C GLU A 18 20.10 -10.45 -21.60
N VAL A 19 20.91 -10.93 -20.68
CA VAL A 19 20.43 -11.29 -19.34
C VAL A 19 19.87 -10.10 -18.61
N LEU A 20 20.53 -8.95 -18.73
CA LEU A 20 20.03 -7.73 -18.09
C LEU A 20 18.70 -7.29 -18.65
N VAL A 21 18.54 -7.40 -19.98
CA VAL A 21 17.27 -7.08 -20.62
C VAL A 21 16.17 -8.04 -20.15
N ALA A 22 16.52 -9.33 -20.09
CA ALA A 22 15.56 -10.32 -19.62
C ALA A 22 15.14 -10.07 -18.16
N ILE A 23 16.11 -9.71 -17.32
CA ILE A 23 15.81 -9.38 -15.93
C ILE A 23 14.92 -8.14 -15.85
N GLY A 24 15.22 -7.14 -16.67
CA GLY A 24 14.37 -5.96 -16.73
C GLY A 24 12.95 -6.29 -17.14
N GLY A 25 12.80 -7.09 -18.21
CA GLY A 25 11.48 -7.52 -18.63
C GLY A 25 10.76 -8.39 -17.60
N LEU A 26 11.53 -9.24 -16.92
CA LEU A 26 10.94 -10.03 -15.83
C LEU A 26 10.50 -9.13 -14.68
N ALA A 27 11.27 -8.11 -14.39
CA ALA A 27 10.92 -7.20 -13.30
C ALA A 27 9.62 -6.45 -13.61
N GLU A 28 9.28 -6.30 -14.88
CA GLU A 28 8.02 -5.64 -15.27
C GLU A 28 6.81 -6.60 -15.27
N SER A 29 7.04 -7.87 -15.03
CA SER A 29 5.98 -8.86 -15.05
C SER A 29 6.21 -10.00 -14.05
N LEU A 30 6.77 -9.67 -12.90
CA LEU A 30 7.06 -10.67 -11.89
C LEU A 30 5.85 -11.18 -11.16
N GLY A 31 4.67 -10.77 -11.54
CA GLY A 31 3.45 -11.22 -10.92
C GLY A 31 2.68 -10.06 -10.33
N ALA A 32 1.95 -10.33 -9.28
CA ALA A 32 1.09 -9.33 -8.67
C ALA A 32 1.92 -8.31 -7.88
N ALA A 33 1.48 -7.06 -7.93
CA ALA A 33 2.07 -6.01 -7.10
C ALA A 33 1.93 -6.34 -5.62
N ASP A 34 3.00 -6.13 -4.84
CA ASP A 34 3.04 -6.42 -3.41
C ASP A 34 3.22 -5.15 -2.59
N ILE A 35 2.62 -5.13 -1.40
CA ILE A 35 2.82 -4.02 -0.46
C ILE A 35 4.24 -4.06 0.09
N THR A 36 4.95 -2.95 -0.04
CA THR A 36 6.32 -2.79 0.48
C THR A 36 6.39 -1.91 1.71
N GLU A 37 5.43 -0.99 1.86
CA GLU A 37 5.46 -0.03 2.96
C GLU A 37 4.06 0.53 3.23
N ILE A 38 3.80 0.85 4.48
CA ILE A 38 2.61 1.59 4.89
C ILE A 38 3.11 2.68 5.84
N GLU A 39 2.61 3.90 5.68
CA GLU A 39 3.02 5.00 6.55
C GLU A 39 1.87 5.98 6.79
N PHE A 40 1.89 6.61 7.95
CA PHE A 40 0.98 7.72 8.22
C PHE A 40 1.46 8.97 7.49
N ILE A 41 0.57 9.58 6.69
CA ILE A 41 0.79 10.92 6.14
C ILE A 41 0.48 11.95 7.22
N THR A 42 -0.59 11.72 7.97
CA THR A 42 -0.94 12.52 9.15
C THR A 42 0.00 12.11 10.28
N THR A 43 0.73 13.04 10.83
CA THR A 43 1.74 12.75 11.86
C THR A 43 1.31 13.15 13.27
N ALA A 44 0.19 13.85 13.40
CA ALA A 44 -0.38 14.26 14.68
C ALA A 44 -1.89 14.40 14.53
N PHE A 45 -2.61 14.13 15.58
CA PHE A 45 -4.07 14.26 15.58
C PHE A 45 -4.53 14.83 16.91
N ASP A 46 -5.37 15.87 16.84
CA ASP A 46 -5.95 16.54 18.00
C ASP A 46 -7.45 16.29 18.03
N LYS A 47 -7.95 15.75 19.14
CA LYS A 47 -9.36 15.43 19.31
C LYS A 47 -10.25 16.66 19.24
N SER A 48 -9.79 17.76 19.83
CA SER A 48 -10.61 18.97 19.94
C SER A 48 -10.81 19.67 18.58
N ASP A 49 -9.84 19.55 17.69
CA ASP A 49 -9.90 20.14 16.37
C ASP A 49 -10.49 19.19 15.33
N GLY A 50 -10.31 17.92 15.51
CA GLY A 50 -10.59 16.92 14.47
C GLY A 50 -9.60 17.04 13.33
N GLY A 51 -9.95 16.48 12.17
CA GLY A 51 -9.09 16.58 11.00
C GLY A 51 -9.19 15.40 10.08
N THR A 52 -8.28 15.32 9.11
CA THR A 52 -8.24 14.23 8.16
C THR A 52 -7.06 13.32 8.49
N LEU A 53 -7.40 12.09 8.86
CA LEU A 53 -6.40 11.03 9.07
C LEU A 53 -6.09 10.41 7.71
N GLN A 54 -4.81 10.37 7.34
CA GLN A 54 -4.37 9.85 6.05
C GLN A 54 -3.23 8.86 6.22
N VAL A 55 -3.29 7.80 5.42
CA VAL A 55 -2.29 6.73 5.37
C VAL A 55 -1.94 6.49 3.91
N ARG A 56 -0.66 6.31 3.63
CA ARG A 56 -0.15 5.92 2.32
C ARG A 56 0.28 4.48 2.35
N VAL A 57 -0.10 3.73 1.31
CA VAL A 57 0.35 2.36 1.07
C VAL A 57 1.19 2.36 -0.20
N ARG A 58 2.39 1.81 -0.12
CA ARG A 58 3.30 1.75 -1.25
C ARG A 58 3.44 0.32 -1.71
N PHE A 59 3.39 0.14 -3.02
CA PHE A 59 3.59 -1.15 -3.68
C PHE A 59 4.93 -1.16 -4.41
N ASN A 60 5.42 -2.35 -4.76
CA ASN A 60 6.62 -2.50 -5.56
C ASN A 60 6.42 -2.09 -7.04
N GLU A 61 5.16 -2.05 -7.49
CA GLU A 61 4.78 -1.74 -8.87
C GLU A 61 3.51 -0.89 -8.88
N PRO A 62 3.20 -0.18 -9.98
CA PRO A 62 1.96 0.58 -10.08
C PRO A 62 0.73 -0.31 -9.99
N VAL A 63 -0.33 0.18 -9.38
CA VAL A 63 -1.58 -0.55 -9.22
C VAL A 63 -2.77 0.28 -9.69
N ASP A 64 -3.77 -0.40 -10.26
CA ASP A 64 -5.04 0.18 -10.64
C ASP A 64 -6.11 -0.16 -9.62
N VAL A 65 -6.89 0.83 -9.22
CA VAL A 65 -7.98 0.68 -8.27
C VAL A 65 -9.31 0.89 -8.99
N ASP A 66 -10.20 -0.09 -8.88
CA ASP A 66 -11.58 0.04 -9.36
C ASP A 66 -12.53 0.02 -8.17
N THR A 67 -13.30 1.08 -8.06
CA THR A 67 -14.27 1.28 -6.98
C THR A 67 -15.71 1.07 -7.43
N SER A 68 -15.94 0.61 -8.64
CA SER A 68 -17.30 0.44 -9.18
C SER A 68 -18.12 -0.60 -8.41
N GLY A 69 -17.47 -1.62 -7.86
CA GLY A 69 -18.11 -2.62 -7.02
C GLY A 69 -18.15 -2.26 -5.54
N GLY A 70 -17.28 -1.37 -5.12
CA GLY A 70 -17.13 -0.95 -3.72
C GLY A 70 -15.78 -0.29 -3.49
N THR A 71 -15.66 0.45 -2.42
CA THR A 71 -14.44 1.22 -2.14
C THR A 71 -13.52 0.46 -1.18
N PRO A 72 -12.28 0.19 -1.57
CA PRO A 72 -11.30 -0.37 -0.66
C PRO A 72 -11.09 0.51 0.56
N THR A 73 -10.86 -0.11 1.71
CA THR A 73 -10.60 0.60 2.96
C THR A 73 -9.34 0.09 3.63
N LEU A 74 -8.78 0.92 4.50
CA LEU A 74 -7.64 0.60 5.33
C LEU A 74 -8.02 0.83 6.79
N THR A 75 -7.78 -0.17 7.64
CA THR A 75 -8.08 -0.09 9.06
C THR A 75 -6.90 0.51 9.82
N VAL A 76 -7.16 1.59 10.53
CA VAL A 76 -6.28 2.12 11.57
C VAL A 76 -6.81 1.64 12.91
N VAL A 77 -5.99 0.92 13.63
CA VAL A 77 -6.34 0.36 14.95
C VAL A 77 -6.27 1.49 15.97
N ASN A 78 -7.29 1.59 16.80
CA ASN A 78 -7.29 2.43 18.00
C ASN A 78 -7.19 1.51 19.20
N ASP A 79 -6.30 1.78 20.11
CA ASP A 79 -6.00 0.87 21.23
C ASP A 79 -7.09 0.85 22.30
N THR A 80 -7.86 1.91 22.43
CA THR A 80 -8.90 2.00 23.48
C THR A 80 -10.30 2.14 22.93
N ASN A 81 -10.47 2.64 21.73
CA ASN A 81 -11.77 2.90 21.12
C ASN A 81 -11.98 2.10 19.83
N ALA A 82 -13.05 2.41 19.09
CA ALA A 82 -13.33 1.75 17.83
C ALA A 82 -12.27 2.09 16.79
N ASN A 83 -11.85 1.09 16.02
CA ASN A 83 -10.92 1.29 14.92
C ASN A 83 -11.49 2.26 13.88
N HIS A 84 -10.60 2.96 13.20
CA HIS A 84 -11.00 3.86 12.13
C HIS A 84 -10.84 3.17 10.78
N SER A 85 -11.84 3.31 9.91
CA SER A 85 -11.83 2.75 8.56
C SER A 85 -11.63 3.90 7.57
N LEU A 86 -10.45 3.97 6.99
CA LEU A 86 -10.09 4.99 6.00
C LEU A 86 -10.47 4.48 4.61
N SER A 87 -11.17 5.29 3.84
CA SER A 87 -11.54 4.94 2.46
C SER A 87 -10.42 5.28 1.49
N TYR A 88 -10.28 4.48 0.44
CA TYR A 88 -9.40 4.81 -0.66
C TYR A 88 -9.75 6.19 -1.21
N ALA A 89 -8.74 7.02 -1.38
CA ALA A 89 -8.91 8.40 -1.81
C ALA A 89 -8.25 8.70 -3.15
N SER A 90 -7.06 8.16 -3.41
CA SER A 90 -6.34 8.46 -4.65
C SER A 90 -5.15 7.53 -4.86
N GLY A 91 -4.55 7.59 -6.06
CA GLY A 91 -3.29 6.93 -6.37
C GLY A 91 -3.38 5.84 -7.44
N THR A 92 -4.56 5.56 -8.01
CA THR A 92 -4.68 4.57 -9.10
C THR A 92 -3.75 4.90 -10.26
N GLY A 93 -3.14 3.90 -10.84
CA GLY A 93 -2.13 4.06 -11.90
C GLY A 93 -0.74 4.38 -11.37
N THR A 94 -0.54 4.39 -10.07
CA THR A 94 0.77 4.62 -9.45
C THR A 94 1.07 3.53 -8.43
N ASN A 95 2.29 3.52 -7.91
CA ASN A 95 2.67 2.57 -6.87
C ASN A 95 2.36 3.08 -5.45
N GLU A 96 1.61 4.18 -5.31
CA GLU A 96 1.25 4.72 -3.99
C GLU A 96 -0.24 4.97 -3.94
N LEU A 97 -0.92 4.36 -2.99
CA LEU A 97 -2.34 4.60 -2.74
C LEU A 97 -2.51 5.38 -1.44
N VAL A 98 -3.42 6.33 -1.44
CA VAL A 98 -3.76 7.12 -0.26
C VAL A 98 -5.15 6.73 0.21
N PHE A 99 -5.25 6.46 1.51
CA PHE A 99 -6.51 6.22 2.21
C PHE A 99 -6.74 7.35 3.19
N SER A 100 -7.98 7.80 3.33
CA SER A 100 -8.29 8.92 4.21
C SER A 100 -9.64 8.81 4.90
N LEU A 101 -9.75 9.47 6.04
CA LEU A 101 -10.98 9.60 6.81
C LEU A 101 -10.97 10.95 7.50
N THR A 102 -12.04 11.72 7.33
CA THR A 102 -12.23 12.96 8.10
C THR A 102 -12.94 12.61 9.40
N ILE A 103 -12.31 12.96 10.52
CA ILE A 103 -12.84 12.75 11.86
C ILE A 103 -13.24 14.10 12.41
N ALA A 104 -14.51 14.23 12.81
CA ALA A 104 -15.01 15.49 13.32
C ALA A 104 -14.43 15.80 14.70
N ALA A 105 -14.33 17.08 15.02
CA ALA A 105 -13.93 17.54 16.33
C ALA A 105 -14.82 16.90 17.42
N GLY A 106 -14.19 16.41 18.47
CA GLY A 106 -14.90 15.80 19.59
C GLY A 106 -15.55 14.45 19.25
N ASN A 107 -15.10 13.76 18.21
CA ASN A 107 -15.65 12.46 17.83
C ASN A 107 -15.48 11.46 18.98
N ALA A 108 -16.58 10.78 19.33
CA ALA A 108 -16.60 9.86 20.47
C ALA A 108 -15.76 8.59 20.28
N ALA A 109 -15.35 8.30 19.04
CA ALA A 109 -14.48 7.16 18.75
C ALA A 109 -13.00 7.52 18.78
N THR A 110 -12.67 8.72 19.24
CA THR A 110 -11.29 9.20 19.33
C THR A 110 -11.14 10.01 20.61
N ASP A 111 -10.38 9.51 21.54
CA ASP A 111 -10.14 10.18 22.82
C ASP A 111 -8.68 10.63 22.94
N ALA A 112 -8.43 11.57 23.87
CA ALA A 112 -7.07 11.96 24.21
C ALA A 112 -6.33 10.74 24.76
N ASP A 113 -5.06 10.64 24.41
CA ASP A 113 -4.17 9.53 24.75
C ASP A 113 -4.43 8.22 24.00
N ASP A 114 -5.45 8.16 23.12
CA ASP A 114 -5.60 7.03 22.21
C ASP A 114 -4.35 6.86 21.34
N VAL A 115 -3.94 5.64 21.10
CA VAL A 115 -2.81 5.33 20.23
C VAL A 115 -3.32 4.69 18.94
N LEU A 116 -3.12 5.40 17.85
CA LEU A 116 -3.49 4.93 16.52
C LEU A 116 -2.30 4.20 15.89
N SER A 117 -2.55 3.03 15.34
CA SER A 117 -1.51 2.17 14.76
C SER A 117 -2.05 1.40 13.56
N ILE A 118 -1.17 0.71 12.84
CA ILE A 118 -1.54 -0.12 11.70
C ILE A 118 -1.14 -1.56 11.97
N GLY A 119 -2.10 -2.46 11.84
CA GLY A 119 -1.88 -3.88 12.07
C GLY A 119 -1.53 -4.65 10.80
N ALA A 120 -1.51 -5.96 10.92
CA ALA A 120 -1.39 -6.86 9.78
C ALA A 120 -2.71 -6.86 8.99
N ASN A 121 -2.61 -7.09 7.67
CA ASN A 121 -3.78 -7.21 6.80
C ASN A 121 -4.73 -6.04 6.92
N ALA A 122 -4.17 -4.83 6.87
CA ALA A 122 -4.93 -3.61 7.13
C ALA A 122 -5.95 -3.27 6.04
N ILE A 123 -5.79 -3.78 4.82
CA ILE A 123 -6.63 -3.42 3.67
C ILE A 123 -7.76 -4.42 3.47
N ALA A 124 -8.97 -3.90 3.21
CA ALA A 124 -10.13 -4.67 2.79
C ALA A 124 -10.66 -4.10 1.46
N LEU A 125 -10.96 -4.97 0.50
CA LEU A 125 -11.40 -4.55 -0.83
C LEU A 125 -12.84 -4.08 -0.89
N ASN A 126 -13.72 -4.60 -0.03
CA ASN A 126 -15.13 -4.25 0.02
C ASN A 126 -15.84 -4.33 -1.36
N SER A 127 -15.54 -5.36 -2.12
CA SER A 127 -16.02 -5.58 -3.49
C SER A 127 -15.40 -4.67 -4.56
N GLY A 128 -14.47 -3.78 -4.19
CA GLY A 128 -13.61 -3.10 -5.13
C GLY A 128 -12.44 -3.99 -5.53
N THR A 129 -11.54 -3.50 -6.38
CA THR A 129 -10.34 -4.23 -6.73
C THR A 129 -9.10 -3.34 -6.65
N ILE A 130 -7.97 -3.96 -6.37
CA ILE A 130 -6.64 -3.37 -6.52
C ILE A 130 -5.85 -4.38 -7.34
N LYS A 131 -5.40 -3.96 -8.51
CA LYS A 131 -4.73 -4.84 -9.46
C LYS A 131 -3.41 -4.25 -9.89
N ASP A 132 -2.47 -5.10 -10.20
CA ASP A 132 -1.24 -4.71 -10.86
C ASP A 132 -1.58 -4.05 -12.22
N ALA A 133 -1.05 -2.86 -12.47
CA ALA A 133 -1.39 -2.10 -13.67
C ALA A 133 -0.73 -2.69 -14.92
N GLY A 134 0.35 -3.45 -14.77
CA GLY A 134 1.07 -4.07 -15.88
C GLY A 134 0.46 -5.39 -16.31
N THR A 135 0.08 -6.24 -15.36
CA THR A 135 -0.41 -7.58 -15.64
C THR A 135 -1.92 -7.71 -15.50
N SER A 136 -2.57 -6.83 -14.78
CA SER A 136 -3.99 -6.90 -14.41
C SER A 136 -4.29 -8.01 -13.40
N ASP A 137 -3.27 -8.62 -12.80
CA ASP A 137 -3.46 -9.58 -11.73
C ASP A 137 -3.86 -8.88 -10.44
N ASN A 138 -4.55 -9.60 -9.56
CA ASN A 138 -4.91 -9.01 -8.26
C ASN A 138 -3.64 -8.73 -7.45
N ALA A 139 -3.50 -7.51 -6.97
CA ALA A 139 -2.38 -7.14 -6.11
C ALA A 139 -2.45 -7.90 -4.78
N THR A 140 -1.30 -8.20 -4.20
CA THR A 140 -1.21 -8.80 -2.87
C THR A 140 -1.42 -7.70 -1.85
N ILE A 141 -2.60 -7.67 -1.25
CA ILE A 141 -2.98 -6.64 -0.28
C ILE A 141 -2.74 -7.06 1.17
N THR A 142 -2.21 -8.25 1.38
CA THR A 142 -1.84 -8.69 2.73
C THR A 142 -0.53 -8.05 3.13
N ASN A 143 -0.49 -7.47 4.31
CA ASN A 143 0.75 -6.95 4.88
C ASN A 143 1.08 -7.67 6.19
N ALA A 144 2.36 -7.93 6.40
CA ALA A 144 2.84 -8.46 7.68
C ALA A 144 2.70 -7.40 8.77
N ALA A 145 2.60 -7.86 10.03
CA ALA A 145 2.53 -6.95 11.17
C ALA A 145 3.74 -6.00 11.23
N SER A 146 4.92 -6.47 10.80
CA SER A 146 6.13 -5.64 10.79
C SER A 146 6.02 -4.42 9.87
N ILE A 147 5.30 -4.53 8.76
CA ILE A 147 5.06 -3.40 7.86
C ILE A 147 4.15 -2.38 8.55
N GLY A 148 3.09 -2.84 9.22
CA GLY A 148 2.24 -1.96 10.01
C GLY A 148 2.99 -1.30 11.16
N THR A 149 3.82 -2.05 11.87
CA THR A 149 4.64 -1.52 12.96
C THR A 149 5.62 -0.45 12.47
N ALA A 150 6.18 -0.63 11.26
CA ALA A 150 7.11 0.32 10.67
C ALA A 150 6.44 1.67 10.36
N ALA A 151 5.13 1.71 10.21
CA ALA A 151 4.38 2.95 9.99
C ALA A 151 4.43 3.87 11.22
N GLY A 152 4.77 3.32 12.38
CA GLY A 152 4.76 4.07 13.63
C GLY A 152 3.36 4.21 14.22
N THR A 153 3.22 5.14 15.13
CA THR A 153 1.96 5.40 15.84
C THR A 153 1.69 6.90 15.93
N ILE A 154 0.42 7.24 16.10
CA ILE A 154 0.00 8.61 16.42
C ILE A 154 -0.67 8.55 17.79
N THR A 155 -0.20 9.35 18.73
CA THR A 155 -0.92 9.56 19.99
C THR A 155 -1.84 10.75 19.82
N VAL A 156 -3.12 10.55 20.10
CA VAL A 156 -4.13 11.60 19.97
C VAL A 156 -3.98 12.58 21.12
N THR A 157 -3.99 13.87 20.82
CA THR A 157 -3.97 14.94 21.82
C THR A 157 -5.37 15.44 22.14
N ALA A 158 -5.50 16.23 23.23
CA ALA A 158 -6.80 16.70 23.73
C ALA A 158 -7.24 18.00 23.07
#